data_ea80660e612e3798f8e8fcfe89858c96
#
_entry.id   ea80660e612e3798f8e8fcfe89858c96
#
_cell.length_a   1.000
_cell.length_b   1.000
_cell.length_c   1.000
_cell.angle_alpha   90.00
_cell.angle_beta   90.00
_cell.angle_gamma   90.00
#
_symmetry.space_group_name_H-M   'P 1'
#
loop_
_entity.id
_entity.type
_entity.pdbx_description
1 polymer ?
#
loop_
_entity_poly.entity_id
_entity_poly.type
_entity_poly.pdbx_seq_one_letter_code
_entity_poly.pdbx_strand_id
1 'polypeptide(L)'
;SIRVVNLSMGSKKLQDWECFEKVASKYNDVIFVVSAGNNGFNIDENPIYPASLNLKNILAVTSSDKSGRLGSGSNYGQNSVDFILPAERLQVFDHRGVKAFTGGTSYAAPRLTALISRYIEKNPNCTNDEIYDFLKKRAIQKGKKITKYGWIPDPLDNYLIN
;
A
#
# COMPACT_ATOMS: atom_id res chain seq x y z
N SER A 1 -11.83 -18.35 -0.78
CA SER A 1 -12.37 -16.98 -0.59
C SER A 1 -11.33 -15.93 -0.92
N ILE A 2 -11.76 -14.75 -1.36
CA ILE A 2 -10.86 -13.59 -1.56
C ILE A 2 -10.48 -13.05 -0.17
N ARG A 3 -9.18 -12.83 0.08
CA ARG A 3 -8.66 -12.32 1.35
C ARG A 3 -7.93 -10.98 1.22
N VAL A 4 -7.44 -10.66 0.03
CA VAL A 4 -6.76 -9.40 -0.26
C VAL A 4 -7.13 -8.88 -1.64
N VAL A 5 -7.32 -7.57 -1.76
CA VAL A 5 -7.67 -6.87 -3.01
C VAL A 5 -6.72 -5.70 -3.20
N ASN A 6 -6.17 -5.55 -4.41
CA ASN A 6 -5.35 -4.40 -4.80
C ASN A 6 -6.20 -3.31 -5.47
N LEU A 7 -6.08 -2.07 -5.01
CA LEU A 7 -6.73 -0.88 -5.55
C LEU A 7 -5.71 0.24 -5.81
N SER A 8 -5.07 0.19 -6.99
CA SER A 8 -4.13 1.23 -7.43
C SER A 8 -4.84 2.43 -8.07
N MET A 9 -5.85 2.97 -7.39
CA MET A 9 -6.69 4.07 -7.85
C MET A 9 -7.19 4.93 -6.69
N GLY A 10 -7.64 6.13 -6.99
CA GLY A 10 -8.23 7.04 -5.99
C GLY A 10 -8.74 8.34 -6.59
N SER A 11 -9.54 9.08 -5.83
CA SER A 11 -10.00 10.42 -6.18
C SER A 11 -10.10 11.31 -4.93
N LYS A 12 -10.29 12.62 -5.15
CA LYS A 12 -10.51 13.60 -4.06
C LYS A 12 -11.94 13.63 -3.55
N LYS A 13 -12.87 13.00 -4.27
CA LYS A 13 -14.31 13.06 -3.96
C LYS A 13 -14.71 11.83 -3.17
N LEU A 14 -15.14 12.03 -1.93
CA LEU A 14 -15.66 10.94 -1.09
C LEU A 14 -16.86 10.24 -1.73
N GLN A 15 -17.73 11.01 -2.39
CA GLN A 15 -18.95 10.51 -3.04
C GLN A 15 -18.69 9.41 -4.06
N ASP A 16 -17.52 9.46 -4.75
CA ASP A 16 -17.14 8.42 -5.71
C ASP A 16 -16.91 7.05 -5.03
N TRP A 17 -16.74 7.05 -3.70
CA TRP A 17 -16.31 5.87 -2.90
C TRP A 17 -17.35 5.37 -1.90
N GLU A 18 -18.53 5.99 -1.82
CA GLU A 18 -19.59 5.58 -0.86
C GLU A 18 -20.03 4.11 -1.02
N CYS A 19 -20.15 3.64 -2.27
CA CYS A 19 -20.48 2.24 -2.54
C CYS A 19 -19.35 1.31 -2.10
N PHE A 20 -18.10 1.70 -2.37
CA PHE A 20 -16.93 0.94 -1.95
C PHE A 20 -16.84 0.88 -0.41
N GLU A 21 -17.03 2.00 0.28
CA GLU A 21 -17.02 2.06 1.74
C GLU A 21 -18.03 1.10 2.38
N LYS A 22 -19.25 1.05 1.84
CA LYS A 22 -20.28 0.09 2.26
C LYS A 22 -19.87 -1.35 2.06
N VAL A 23 -19.25 -1.66 0.89
CA VAL A 23 -18.75 -3.00 0.58
C VAL A 23 -17.58 -3.36 1.49
N ALA A 24 -16.60 -2.50 1.64
CA ALA A 24 -15.43 -2.73 2.48
C ALA A 24 -15.80 -2.93 3.95
N SER A 25 -16.76 -2.15 4.46
CA SER A 25 -17.28 -2.31 5.82
C SER A 25 -17.99 -3.65 6.04
N LYS A 26 -18.68 -4.16 5.01
CA LYS A 26 -19.41 -5.45 5.08
C LYS A 26 -18.43 -6.64 5.05
N TYR A 27 -17.36 -6.55 4.26
CA TYR A 27 -16.36 -7.60 4.08
C TYR A 27 -15.08 -7.27 4.85
N ASN A 28 -15.21 -7.14 6.16
CA ASN A 28 -14.13 -6.72 7.06
C ASN A 28 -13.00 -7.74 7.22
N ASP A 29 -13.19 -8.98 6.76
CA ASP A 29 -12.19 -10.05 6.66
C ASP A 29 -11.32 -9.94 5.38
N VAL A 30 -11.72 -9.10 4.42
CA VAL A 30 -10.95 -8.79 3.21
C VAL A 30 -10.09 -7.54 3.43
N ILE A 31 -8.79 -7.64 3.19
CA ILE A 31 -7.88 -6.49 3.21
C ILE A 31 -7.87 -5.80 1.84
N PHE A 32 -8.09 -4.50 1.82
CA PHE A 32 -7.98 -3.66 0.64
C PHE A 32 -6.68 -2.87 0.69
N VAL A 33 -5.75 -3.17 -0.19
CA VAL A 33 -4.48 -2.41 -0.31
C VAL A 33 -4.68 -1.30 -1.32
N VAL A 34 -4.55 -0.06 -0.89
CA VAL A 34 -4.87 1.12 -1.69
C VAL A 34 -3.66 2.03 -1.87
N SER A 35 -3.55 2.67 -3.02
CA SER A 35 -2.51 3.66 -3.29
C SER A 35 -2.85 5.03 -2.69
N ALA A 36 -1.87 5.71 -2.09
CA ALA A 36 -2.07 7.04 -1.50
C ALA A 36 -2.20 8.17 -2.54
N GLY A 37 -1.81 7.92 -3.80
CA GLY A 37 -1.82 8.91 -4.88
C GLY A 37 -0.46 9.58 -5.11
N ASN A 38 -0.36 10.36 -6.20
CA ASN A 38 0.92 10.87 -6.73
C ASN A 38 0.86 12.38 -7.00
N ASN A 39 0.43 13.17 -6.03
CA ASN A 39 0.28 14.63 -6.13
C ASN A 39 1.24 15.40 -5.20
N GLY A 40 2.08 14.71 -4.43
CA GLY A 40 3.00 15.31 -3.46
C GLY A 40 2.30 15.89 -2.22
N PHE A 41 1.07 15.46 -1.92
CA PHE A 41 0.27 16.02 -0.84
C PHE A 41 0.39 15.22 0.46
N ASN A 42 0.26 15.93 1.59
CA ASN A 42 -0.12 15.34 2.86
C ASN A 42 -1.62 15.01 2.82
N ILE A 43 -1.97 13.71 2.76
CA ILE A 43 -3.37 13.30 2.68
C ILE A 43 -4.10 13.28 4.03
N ASP A 44 -3.39 13.55 5.13
CA ASP A 44 -4.01 13.89 6.41
C ASP A 44 -4.70 15.28 6.36
N GLU A 45 -4.21 16.18 5.48
CA GLU A 45 -4.72 17.54 5.27
C GLU A 45 -5.58 17.64 3.99
N ASN A 46 -5.20 16.88 2.96
CA ASN A 46 -5.85 16.88 1.65
C ASN A 46 -6.27 15.45 1.28
N PRO A 47 -7.38 14.94 1.81
CA PRO A 47 -7.78 13.55 1.70
C PRO A 47 -7.86 13.04 0.26
N ILE A 48 -7.39 11.80 0.07
CA ILE A 48 -7.55 11.02 -1.17
C ILE A 48 -8.25 9.72 -0.81
N TYR A 49 -9.35 9.44 -1.48
CA TYR A 49 -10.15 8.25 -1.22
C TYR A 49 -9.87 7.17 -2.27
N PRO A 50 -9.84 5.86 -1.87
CA PRO A 50 -10.26 5.34 -0.57
C PRO A 50 -9.15 5.34 0.51
N ALA A 51 -7.92 5.83 0.24
CA ALA A 51 -6.79 5.78 1.17
C ALA A 51 -7.06 6.50 2.51
N SER A 52 -7.88 7.55 2.49
CA SER A 52 -8.24 8.33 3.68
C SER A 52 -9.53 7.85 4.36
N LEU A 53 -10.11 6.72 3.95
CA LEU A 53 -11.24 6.11 4.67
C LEU A 53 -10.76 5.50 5.99
N ASN A 54 -11.52 5.75 7.06
CA ASN A 54 -11.20 5.21 8.38
C ASN A 54 -11.79 3.80 8.56
N LEU A 55 -11.32 2.84 7.79
CA LEU A 55 -11.71 1.43 7.89
C LEU A 55 -10.48 0.58 8.23
N LYS A 56 -10.65 -0.33 9.21
CA LYS A 56 -9.54 -1.18 9.71
C LYS A 56 -8.95 -2.12 8.67
N ASN A 57 -9.71 -2.47 7.65
CA ASN A 57 -9.31 -3.37 6.59
C ASN A 57 -8.82 -2.65 5.32
N ILE A 58 -8.58 -1.35 5.39
CA ILE A 58 -7.89 -0.57 4.35
C ILE A 58 -6.44 -0.38 4.79
N LEU A 59 -5.50 -0.74 3.93
CA LEU A 59 -4.07 -0.47 4.05
C LEU A 59 -3.64 0.50 2.96
N ALA A 60 -3.42 1.75 3.32
CA ALA A 60 -2.92 2.77 2.41
C ALA A 60 -1.40 2.73 2.31
N VAL A 61 -0.87 2.77 1.09
CA VAL A 61 0.57 2.70 0.84
C VAL A 61 1.07 3.82 -0.05
N THR A 62 2.30 4.24 0.21
CA THR A 62 3.03 5.19 -0.62
C THR A 62 4.33 4.59 -1.13
N SER A 63 4.97 5.25 -2.11
CA SER A 63 6.18 4.74 -2.74
C SER A 63 7.45 5.37 -2.19
N SER A 64 8.53 4.61 -2.19
CA SER A 64 9.88 5.06 -1.87
C SER A 64 10.89 4.63 -2.93
N ASP A 65 12.06 5.25 -2.90
CA ASP A 65 13.24 4.67 -3.52
C ASP A 65 13.76 3.45 -2.72
N LYS A 66 14.82 2.80 -3.23
CA LYS A 66 15.43 1.64 -2.59
C LYS A 66 16.06 1.94 -1.22
N SER A 67 16.26 3.20 -0.88
CA SER A 67 16.79 3.63 0.41
C SER A 67 15.71 4.01 1.43
N GLY A 68 14.44 3.92 1.07
CA GLY A 68 13.29 4.28 1.91
C GLY A 68 12.96 5.76 1.92
N ARG A 69 13.53 6.57 1.02
CA ARG A 69 13.13 7.98 0.85
C ARG A 69 11.85 8.04 0.04
N LEU A 70 10.92 8.90 0.46
CA LEU A 70 9.65 9.12 -0.23
C LEU A 70 9.88 9.38 -1.72
N GLY A 71 9.10 8.71 -2.57
CA GLY A 71 9.12 8.90 -4.01
C GLY A 71 8.74 10.33 -4.40
N SER A 72 9.38 10.84 -5.45
CA SER A 72 9.08 12.18 -5.96
C SER A 72 7.62 12.27 -6.39
N GLY A 73 6.87 13.20 -5.81
CA GLY A 73 5.44 13.38 -6.07
C GLY A 73 4.51 12.39 -5.35
N SER A 74 5.03 11.41 -4.63
CA SER A 74 4.17 10.50 -3.87
C SER A 74 3.49 11.19 -2.70
N ASN A 75 2.20 10.92 -2.51
CA ASN A 75 1.46 11.40 -1.35
C ASN A 75 1.94 10.71 -0.08
N TYR A 76 1.74 11.36 1.04
CA TYR A 76 2.12 10.88 2.37
C TYR A 76 1.08 11.31 3.42
N GLY A 77 1.17 10.77 4.63
CA GLY A 77 0.30 11.13 5.74
C GLY A 77 0.60 10.25 6.94
N GLN A 78 0.92 10.86 8.07
CA GLN A 78 1.28 10.14 9.29
C GLN A 78 0.13 9.34 9.88
N ASN A 79 -1.12 9.74 9.59
CA ASN A 79 -2.33 9.10 10.08
C ASN A 79 -3.06 8.29 8.99
N SER A 80 -2.99 8.74 7.73
CA SER A 80 -3.76 8.15 6.63
C SER A 80 -2.98 7.14 5.79
N VAL A 81 -1.64 7.15 5.83
CA VAL A 81 -0.81 6.20 5.08
C VAL A 81 -0.14 5.22 6.03
N ASP A 82 -0.35 3.93 5.83
CA ASP A 82 0.15 2.89 6.73
C ASP A 82 1.63 2.60 6.51
N PHE A 83 2.02 2.31 5.26
CA PHE A 83 3.38 1.89 4.92
C PHE A 83 3.95 2.63 3.71
N ILE A 84 5.27 2.66 3.64
CA ILE A 84 6.02 3.09 2.47
C ILE A 84 6.84 1.91 1.94
N LEU A 85 6.81 1.66 0.62
CA LEU A 85 7.47 0.54 -0.04
C LEU A 85 8.33 1.00 -1.22
N PRO A 86 9.45 0.30 -1.51
CA PRO A 86 10.24 0.56 -2.71
C PRO A 86 9.40 0.36 -3.97
N ALA A 87 9.08 1.43 -4.67
CA ALA A 87 8.28 1.40 -5.88
C ALA A 87 8.65 2.51 -6.88
N GLU A 88 9.91 3.00 -6.78
CA GLU A 88 10.47 3.98 -7.70
C GLU A 88 11.52 3.35 -8.60
N ARG A 89 11.59 3.83 -9.85
CA ARG A 89 12.54 3.36 -10.87
C ARG A 89 12.44 1.84 -11.10
N LEU A 90 11.25 1.30 -11.07
CA LEU A 90 10.99 -0.09 -11.43
C LEU A 90 11.16 -0.30 -12.92
N GLN A 91 11.94 -1.32 -13.29
CA GLN A 91 12.07 -1.71 -14.68
C GLN A 91 10.81 -2.44 -15.13
N VAL A 92 10.22 -1.97 -16.21
CA VAL A 92 9.05 -2.57 -16.86
C VAL A 92 9.29 -2.71 -18.36
N PHE A 93 8.45 -3.49 -19.02
CA PHE A 93 8.38 -3.56 -20.47
C PHE A 93 7.02 -3.03 -20.92
N ASP A 94 7.01 -2.14 -21.93
CA ASP A 94 5.77 -1.65 -22.52
C ASP A 94 5.11 -2.74 -23.39
N HIS A 95 3.94 -2.42 -23.97
CA HIS A 95 3.20 -3.33 -24.84
C HIS A 95 3.95 -3.74 -26.12
N ARG A 96 5.06 -3.08 -26.45
CA ARG A 96 5.95 -3.39 -27.58
C ARG A 96 7.19 -4.14 -27.16
N GLY A 97 7.34 -4.50 -25.87
CA GLY A 97 8.50 -5.14 -25.30
C GLY A 97 9.69 -4.19 -25.09
N VAL A 98 9.48 -2.87 -25.17
CA VAL A 98 10.54 -1.89 -24.95
C VAL A 98 10.71 -1.68 -23.45
N LYS A 99 11.97 -1.75 -23.01
CA LYS A 99 12.35 -1.51 -21.63
C LYS A 99 12.11 -0.06 -21.23
N ALA A 100 11.40 0.15 -20.13
CA ALA A 100 11.15 1.46 -19.54
C ALA A 100 11.31 1.43 -18.02
N PHE A 101 11.35 2.60 -17.40
CA PHE A 101 11.34 2.74 -15.94
C PHE A 101 10.08 3.49 -15.52
N THR A 102 9.47 3.02 -14.45
CA THR A 102 8.26 3.62 -13.88
C THR A 102 8.34 3.64 -12.36
N GLY A 103 7.40 4.30 -11.71
CA GLY A 103 7.29 4.37 -10.25
C GLY A 103 6.00 4.98 -9.79
N GLY A 104 5.82 5.04 -8.48
CA GLY A 104 4.68 5.67 -7.82
C GLY A 104 3.87 4.73 -6.97
N THR A 105 2.91 5.30 -6.25
CA THR A 105 2.10 4.60 -5.25
C THR A 105 1.26 3.45 -5.83
N SER A 106 0.89 3.54 -7.12
CA SER A 106 0.19 2.47 -7.85
C SER A 106 1.02 1.20 -8.02
N TYR A 107 2.35 1.30 -7.91
CA TYR A 107 3.27 0.15 -7.93
C TYR A 107 3.63 -0.33 -6.51
N ALA A 108 3.50 0.52 -5.50
CA ALA A 108 3.65 0.13 -4.10
C ALA A 108 2.51 -0.79 -3.65
N ALA A 109 1.27 -0.49 -4.06
CA ALA A 109 0.09 -1.27 -3.67
C ALA A 109 0.18 -2.76 -4.08
N PRO A 110 0.48 -3.14 -5.34
CA PRO A 110 0.60 -4.55 -5.70
C PRO A 110 1.77 -5.26 -5.02
N ARG A 111 2.85 -4.55 -4.66
CA ARG A 111 3.96 -5.13 -3.90
C ARG A 111 3.54 -5.52 -2.49
N LEU A 112 2.78 -4.66 -1.80
CA LEU A 112 2.22 -5.01 -0.49
C LEU A 112 1.17 -6.11 -0.61
N THR A 113 0.31 -6.06 -1.64
CA THR A 113 -0.68 -7.12 -1.92
C THR A 113 0.00 -8.48 -2.11
N ALA A 114 1.10 -8.54 -2.87
CA ALA A 114 1.87 -9.76 -3.07
C ALA A 114 2.49 -10.28 -1.76
N LEU A 115 3.02 -9.39 -0.92
CA LEU A 115 3.56 -9.75 0.39
C LEU A 115 2.48 -10.37 1.29
N ILE A 116 1.31 -9.73 1.37
CA ILE A 116 0.16 -10.24 2.14
C ILE A 116 -0.30 -11.60 1.59
N SER A 117 -0.43 -11.73 0.26
CA SER A 117 -0.86 -12.98 -0.38
C SER A 117 0.06 -14.14 -0.04
N ARG A 118 1.38 -13.93 -0.05
CA ARG A 118 2.37 -14.95 0.33
C ARG A 118 2.30 -15.31 1.81
N TYR A 119 2.03 -14.33 2.68
CA TYR A 119 1.82 -14.61 4.09
C TYR A 119 0.58 -15.47 4.32
N ILE A 120 -0.54 -15.15 3.64
CA ILE A 120 -1.79 -15.94 3.70
C ILE A 120 -1.57 -17.35 3.14
N GLU A 121 -0.83 -17.51 2.04
CA GLU A 121 -0.50 -18.81 1.46
C GLU A 121 0.20 -19.73 2.47
N LYS A 122 1.15 -19.18 3.24
CA LYS A 122 1.86 -19.91 4.29
C LYS A 122 1.05 -20.07 5.57
N ASN A 123 0.06 -19.23 5.82
CA ASN A 123 -0.78 -19.20 7.02
C ASN A 123 -2.26 -19.08 6.62
N PRO A 124 -2.88 -20.12 6.05
CA PRO A 124 -4.22 -20.03 5.44
C PRO A 124 -5.33 -19.57 6.40
N ASN A 125 -5.17 -19.82 7.69
CA ASN A 125 -6.15 -19.50 8.74
C ASN A 125 -5.81 -18.20 9.50
N CYS A 126 -4.84 -17.41 9.02
CA CYS A 126 -4.44 -16.18 9.70
C CYS A 126 -5.57 -15.14 9.68
N THR A 127 -5.65 -14.39 10.75
CA THR A 127 -6.54 -13.21 10.89
C THR A 127 -5.92 -11.98 10.26
N ASN A 128 -6.72 -10.93 10.06
CA ASN A 128 -6.20 -9.64 9.60
C ASN A 128 -5.23 -9.03 10.63
N ASP A 129 -5.48 -9.19 11.93
CA ASP A 129 -4.59 -8.68 12.98
C ASP A 129 -3.21 -9.34 12.91
N GLU A 130 -3.12 -10.65 12.66
CA GLU A 130 -1.85 -11.35 12.46
C GLU A 130 -1.11 -10.86 11.20
N ILE A 131 -1.84 -10.54 10.12
CA ILE A 131 -1.25 -9.92 8.92
C ILE A 131 -0.71 -8.53 9.26
N TYR A 132 -1.45 -7.70 9.99
CA TYR A 132 -0.99 -6.37 10.41
C TYR A 132 0.24 -6.45 11.31
N ASP A 133 0.27 -7.36 12.26
CA ASP A 133 1.43 -7.55 13.13
C ASP A 133 2.66 -8.03 12.35
N PHE A 134 2.48 -8.91 11.40
CA PHE A 134 3.53 -9.33 10.46
C PHE A 134 4.11 -8.13 9.70
N LEU A 135 3.25 -7.29 9.12
CA LEU A 135 3.67 -6.11 8.37
C LEU A 135 4.38 -5.08 9.26
N LYS A 136 3.85 -4.80 10.45
CA LYS A 136 4.44 -3.87 11.43
C LYS A 136 5.84 -4.33 11.89
N LYS A 137 6.02 -5.63 12.13
CA LYS A 137 7.33 -6.21 12.49
C LYS A 137 8.38 -6.05 11.39
N ARG A 138 7.96 -5.98 10.13
CA ARG A 138 8.85 -5.75 8.98
C ARG A 138 9.12 -4.29 8.71
N ALA A 139 8.28 -3.39 9.21
CA ALA A 139 8.41 -1.96 8.97
C ALA A 139 9.53 -1.35 9.83
N ILE A 140 10.34 -0.51 9.21
CA ILE A 140 11.43 0.23 9.84
C ILE A 140 11.03 1.70 9.89
N GLN A 141 11.02 2.30 11.07
CA GLN A 141 10.89 3.74 11.23
C GLN A 141 12.19 4.40 10.78
N LYS A 142 12.13 5.19 9.71
CA LYS A 142 13.30 5.83 9.12
C LYS A 142 13.04 7.32 8.92
N GLY A 143 13.80 8.15 9.63
CA GLY A 143 13.72 9.61 9.52
C GLY A 143 12.40 10.20 10.04
N LYS A 144 11.92 11.27 9.37
CA LYS A 144 10.65 11.91 9.71
C LYS A 144 9.49 10.95 9.47
N LYS A 145 8.56 10.88 10.41
CA LYS A 145 7.34 10.09 10.25
C LYS A 145 6.46 10.67 9.14
N ILE A 146 6.43 9.99 8.01
CA ILE A 146 5.60 10.33 6.84
C ILE A 146 4.50 9.31 6.60
N THR A 147 4.54 8.20 7.35
CA THR A 147 3.52 7.16 7.37
C THR A 147 3.32 6.67 8.81
N LYS A 148 2.25 5.94 9.05
CA LYS A 148 1.88 5.43 10.38
C LYS A 148 2.90 4.44 10.93
N TYR A 149 3.33 3.46 10.13
CA TYR A 149 4.17 2.35 10.58
C TYR A 149 5.58 2.35 10.00
N GLY A 150 5.82 3.09 8.90
CA GLY A 150 7.15 3.24 8.35
C GLY A 150 7.41 2.48 7.05
N TRP A 151 8.68 2.23 6.76
CA TRP A 151 9.17 1.66 5.52
C TRP A 151 9.34 0.15 5.61
N ILE A 152 8.76 -0.57 4.68
CA ILE A 152 9.05 -2.00 4.46
C ILE A 152 10.11 -2.09 3.36
N PRO A 153 11.36 -2.46 3.68
CA PRO A 153 12.39 -2.69 2.68
C PRO A 153 11.97 -3.87 1.80
N ASP A 154 12.43 -3.92 0.60
CA ASP A 154 11.96 -4.80 -0.50
C ASP A 154 11.03 -5.97 -0.07
N PRO A 155 9.71 -5.86 -0.25
CA PRO A 155 8.75 -6.85 0.22
C PRO A 155 8.85 -8.19 -0.54
N LEU A 156 9.60 -8.24 -1.65
CA LEU A 156 9.81 -9.42 -2.48
C LEU A 156 11.18 -10.06 -2.25
N ASP A 157 11.96 -9.56 -1.29
CA ASP A 157 13.25 -10.12 -0.92
C ASP A 157 13.10 -11.55 -0.36
N ASN A 158 14.18 -12.35 -0.44
CA ASN A 158 14.22 -13.79 -0.15
C ASN A 158 13.67 -14.22 1.23
N TYR A 159 13.49 -13.29 2.15
CA TYR A 159 12.84 -13.54 3.45
C TYR A 159 11.38 -14.03 3.38
N LEU A 160 10.78 -13.97 2.19
CA LEU A 160 9.41 -14.46 1.96
C LEU A 160 9.38 -15.90 1.45
N ILE A 161 10.53 -16.47 1.12
CA ILE A 161 10.65 -17.79 0.49
C ILE A 161 11.06 -18.86 1.51
N ASN A 162 11.52 -18.48 2.71
CA ASN A 162 11.93 -19.39 3.78
C ASN A 162 10.92 -19.45 4.90
#